data_704b0e73622e2c4a1ef2bf9dba6cf627
#
_entry.id   704b0e73622e2c4a1ef2bf9dba6cf627
#
_cell.length_a   1.000
_cell.length_b   1.000
_cell.length_c   1.000
_cell.angle_alpha   90.00
_cell.angle_beta   90.00
_cell.angle_gamma   90.00
#
_symmetry.space_group_name_H-M   'P 1'
#
loop_
_entity.id
_entity.type
_entity.pdbx_description
1 polymer ?
#
loop_
_entity_poly.entity_id
_entity_poly.type
_entity_poly.pdbx_seq_one_letter_code
_entity_poly.pdbx_strand_id
1 'polypeptide(L)'
;MSFDGSGVYSLLYTWATEAASPPIAISKLDTEMAGLATALSSCLLRNGTGKPTADIDWNAKKLTNLADATAATDALNRQTADARYAAAANYAVASSGSFTMELATDTSGGSVLASGTAYWKRIGNVVTLRMPNLYATTTDPTIFLRGIPAEIQPSLTGTYAQSFMVGGYVDGTATMVEIRVAEGVAYWGLNALAGFGSSNTQKGIGFAANVGPVITYHVAD
;
A
#
# COMPACT_ATOMS: atom_id res chain seq x y z
N MET A 1 -4.34 48.37 26.24
CA MET A 1 -5.17 47.84 25.16
C MET A 1 -4.63 46.53 24.68
N SER A 2 -5.45 45.59 24.55
CA SER A 2 -5.10 44.27 23.98
C SER A 2 -6.35 43.71 23.32
N PHE A 3 -6.17 42.79 22.42
CA PHE A 3 -7.24 41.89 22.09
C PHE A 3 -7.72 41.20 23.37
N ASP A 4 -9.01 41.15 23.60
CA ASP A 4 -9.53 40.21 24.58
C ASP A 4 -9.22 38.77 24.12
N GLY A 5 -9.32 37.79 24.98
CA GLY A 5 -9.02 36.41 24.63
C GLY A 5 -9.88 35.83 23.48
N SER A 6 -10.86 36.57 22.97
CA SER A 6 -11.72 36.24 21.82
C SER A 6 -11.31 36.93 20.52
N GLY A 7 -10.25 37.71 20.53
CA GLY A 7 -9.73 38.41 19.35
C GLY A 7 -10.45 39.71 19.03
N VAL A 8 -11.23 40.25 19.97
CA VAL A 8 -11.88 41.57 19.79
C VAL A 8 -10.95 42.67 20.27
N TYR A 9 -10.68 43.64 19.41
CA TYR A 9 -9.95 44.86 19.77
C TYR A 9 -10.91 45.85 20.40
N SER A 10 -10.62 46.27 21.62
CA SER A 10 -11.41 47.28 22.33
C SER A 10 -10.62 48.59 22.48
N LEU A 11 -11.26 49.72 22.18
CA LEU A 11 -10.71 51.02 22.41
C LEU A 11 -10.54 51.26 23.91
N LEU A 12 -9.44 51.88 24.29
CA LEU A 12 -9.16 52.27 25.67
C LEU A 12 -10.01 53.49 26.11
N TYR A 13 -10.31 54.38 25.18
CA TYR A 13 -11.08 55.58 25.43
C TYR A 13 -12.33 55.65 24.57
N THR A 14 -13.40 56.22 25.14
CA THR A 14 -14.63 56.53 24.40
C THR A 14 -14.53 57.95 23.89
N TRP A 15 -14.08 58.11 22.65
CA TRP A 15 -13.76 59.43 22.08
C TRP A 15 -14.93 60.41 22.06
N ALA A 16 -16.18 59.93 21.98
CA ALA A 16 -17.35 60.79 22.09
C ALA A 16 -17.44 61.44 23.48
N THR A 17 -17.04 60.74 24.53
CA THR A 17 -17.00 61.29 25.88
C THR A 17 -15.79 62.24 26.06
N GLU A 18 -14.64 61.86 25.48
CA GLU A 18 -13.44 62.68 25.53
C GLU A 18 -13.62 64.01 24.74
N ALA A 19 -14.34 64.00 23.62
CA ALA A 19 -14.64 65.15 22.81
C ALA A 19 -15.58 66.12 23.50
N ALA A 20 -16.37 65.71 24.47
CA ALA A 20 -17.26 66.52 25.25
C ALA A 20 -16.51 67.46 26.30
N SER A 21 -15.22 67.11 26.54
CA SER A 21 -14.37 67.88 27.48
C SER A 21 -13.05 68.29 26.81
N PRO A 22 -13.08 69.24 25.90
CA PRO A 22 -11.87 69.74 25.20
C PRO A 22 -10.94 70.55 26.15
N PRO A 23 -9.62 70.53 25.85
CA PRO A 23 -8.96 69.90 24.73
C PRO A 23 -8.71 68.45 24.96
N ILE A 24 -8.88 67.57 23.90
CA ILE A 24 -8.49 66.21 23.96
C ILE A 24 -7.00 66.15 24.28
N ALA A 25 -6.64 65.38 25.32
CA ALA A 25 -5.25 65.20 25.69
C ALA A 25 -4.51 64.41 24.63
N ILE A 26 -3.50 64.97 24.00
CA ILE A 26 -2.66 64.36 22.98
C ILE A 26 -2.09 62.99 23.48
N SER A 27 -1.70 62.94 24.78
CA SER A 27 -1.19 61.76 25.42
C SER A 27 -2.18 60.56 25.39
N LYS A 28 -3.50 60.83 25.42
CA LYS A 28 -4.51 59.75 25.26
C LYS A 28 -4.54 59.25 23.83
N LEU A 29 -4.44 60.15 22.85
CA LEU A 29 -4.38 59.79 21.45
C LEU A 29 -3.12 58.94 21.15
N ASP A 30 -1.96 59.39 21.64
CA ASP A 30 -0.71 58.67 21.47
C ASP A 30 -0.78 57.25 22.08
N THR A 31 -1.37 57.14 23.28
CA THR A 31 -1.56 55.82 23.92
C THR A 31 -2.47 54.94 23.11
N GLU A 32 -3.54 55.45 22.54
CA GLU A 32 -4.47 54.67 21.68
C GLU A 32 -3.77 54.24 20.40
N MET A 33 -3.05 55.11 19.74
CA MET A 33 -2.31 54.82 18.52
C MET A 33 -1.19 53.82 18.74
N ALA A 34 -0.45 53.89 19.84
CA ALA A 34 0.55 52.90 20.22
C ALA A 34 -0.06 51.51 20.47
N GLY A 35 -1.23 51.48 21.12
CA GLY A 35 -1.96 50.24 21.33
C GLY A 35 -2.46 49.63 20.02
N LEU A 36 -2.96 50.45 19.11
CA LEU A 36 -3.37 50.00 17.78
C LEU A 36 -2.18 49.45 16.97
N ALA A 37 -1.04 50.15 17.00
CA ALA A 37 0.18 49.66 16.34
C ALA A 37 0.63 48.29 16.89
N THR A 38 0.58 48.12 18.22
CA THR A 38 0.89 46.84 18.86
C THR A 38 -0.09 45.77 18.45
N ALA A 39 -1.38 46.05 18.41
CA ALA A 39 -2.41 45.12 18.00
C ALA A 39 -2.24 44.67 16.52
N LEU A 40 -2.00 45.62 15.63
CA LEU A 40 -1.74 45.33 14.21
C LEU A 40 -0.47 44.49 13.99
N SER A 41 0.57 44.75 14.82
CA SER A 41 1.80 43.93 14.77
C SER A 41 1.58 42.49 15.17
N SER A 42 0.51 42.20 15.90
CA SER A 42 0.12 40.84 16.30
C SER A 42 -0.78 40.14 15.27
N CYS A 43 -1.22 40.85 14.22
CA CYS A 43 -2.07 40.28 13.18
C CYS A 43 -1.26 39.48 12.14
N LEU A 44 -1.84 38.41 11.65
CA LEU A 44 -1.28 37.70 10.49
C LEU A 44 -1.46 38.54 9.22
N LEU A 45 -0.36 39.02 8.64
CA LEU A 45 -0.40 39.88 7.46
C LEU A 45 -0.68 39.07 6.20
N ARG A 46 -1.66 39.52 5.39
CA ARG A 46 -2.07 38.85 4.14
C ARG A 46 -1.00 38.85 3.05
N ASN A 47 -0.03 39.76 3.11
CA ASN A 47 1.08 39.81 2.15
C ASN A 47 2.25 38.87 2.49
N GLY A 48 2.15 38.12 3.57
CA GLY A 48 3.17 37.15 3.98
C GLY A 48 4.43 37.74 4.61
N THR A 49 4.52 39.08 4.82
CA THR A 49 5.70 39.69 5.43
C THR A 49 5.78 39.48 6.94
N GLY A 50 4.63 39.31 7.61
CA GLY A 50 4.55 38.95 9.02
C GLY A 50 4.56 37.46 9.18
N LYS A 51 5.62 36.91 9.79
CA LYS A 51 5.69 35.45 10.09
C LYS A 51 5.16 35.19 11.50
N PRO A 52 4.39 34.11 11.72
CA PRO A 52 4.04 33.68 13.06
C PRO A 52 5.31 33.39 13.87
N THR A 53 5.35 33.84 15.11
CA THR A 53 6.45 33.57 16.07
C THR A 53 6.10 32.47 17.05
N ALA A 54 4.88 31.95 17.00
CA ALA A 54 4.37 30.83 17.79
C ALA A 54 3.38 30.01 16.94
N ASP A 55 2.98 28.87 17.44
CA ASP A 55 1.94 28.04 16.83
C ASP A 55 0.61 28.79 16.75
N ILE A 56 -0.10 28.62 15.64
CA ILE A 56 -1.42 29.21 15.41
C ILE A 56 -2.48 28.15 15.73
N ASP A 57 -3.25 28.38 16.79
CA ASP A 57 -4.43 27.59 17.09
C ASP A 57 -5.60 28.03 16.20
N TRP A 58 -5.99 27.19 15.27
CA TRP A 58 -7.12 27.43 14.37
C TRP A 58 -8.47 27.06 15.01
N ASN A 59 -8.51 26.65 16.26
CA ASN A 59 -9.73 26.34 17.01
C ASN A 59 -10.71 25.47 16.20
N ALA A 60 -10.21 24.36 15.68
CA ALA A 60 -10.93 23.40 14.82
C ALA A 60 -11.53 24.00 13.53
N LYS A 61 -11.11 25.20 13.11
CA LYS A 61 -11.50 25.77 11.82
C LYS A 61 -10.63 25.22 10.69
N LYS A 62 -11.20 25.17 9.50
CA LYS A 62 -10.52 24.65 8.31
C LYS A 62 -9.70 25.74 7.63
N LEU A 63 -8.53 25.38 7.12
CA LEU A 63 -7.86 26.12 6.07
C LEU A 63 -8.43 25.66 4.73
N THR A 64 -9.00 26.57 3.96
CA THR A 64 -9.59 26.30 2.64
C THR A 64 -8.75 26.94 1.54
N ASN A 65 -8.87 26.41 0.31
CA ASN A 65 -8.16 26.92 -0.87
C ASN A 65 -6.62 26.91 -0.73
N LEU A 66 -6.08 25.91 -0.03
CA LEU A 66 -4.65 25.66 -0.06
C LEU A 66 -4.24 25.14 -1.45
N ALA A 67 -3.22 25.76 -2.03
CA ALA A 67 -2.58 25.25 -3.23
C ALA A 67 -1.92 23.89 -2.97
N ASP A 68 -1.61 23.15 -4.04
CA ASP A 68 -0.87 21.92 -3.94
C ASP A 68 0.54 22.17 -3.42
N ALA A 69 1.00 21.30 -2.52
CA ALA A 69 2.34 21.37 -1.95
C ALA A 69 3.39 21.03 -3.01
N THR A 70 4.34 21.95 -3.22
CA THR A 70 5.44 21.78 -4.17
C THR A 70 6.80 21.60 -3.49
N ALA A 71 6.95 22.15 -2.28
CA ALA A 71 8.14 22.01 -1.45
C ALA A 71 7.90 21.11 -0.24
N ALA A 72 8.97 20.58 0.33
CA ALA A 72 8.90 19.70 1.51
C ALA A 72 8.34 20.38 2.77
N THR A 73 8.38 21.71 2.80
CA THR A 73 7.90 22.55 3.93
C THR A 73 6.49 23.08 3.74
N ASP A 74 5.86 22.79 2.59
CA ASP A 74 4.51 23.27 2.31
C ASP A 74 3.47 22.45 3.09
N ALA A 75 2.41 23.15 3.51
CA ALA A 75 1.26 22.46 4.08
C ALA A 75 0.57 21.59 3.01
N LEU A 76 0.31 20.35 3.35
CA LEU A 76 -0.42 19.42 2.47
C LEU A 76 -1.91 19.73 2.50
N ASN A 77 -2.52 20.01 1.35
CA ASN A 77 -3.96 19.90 1.21
C ASN A 77 -4.36 18.42 1.09
N ARG A 78 -5.65 18.15 1.30
CA ARG A 78 -6.17 16.78 1.27
C ARG A 78 -5.93 16.09 -0.08
N GLN A 79 -6.11 16.81 -1.19
CA GLN A 79 -5.93 16.25 -2.53
C GLN A 79 -4.49 15.78 -2.77
N THR A 80 -3.51 16.61 -2.40
CA THR A 80 -2.09 16.24 -2.51
C THR A 80 -1.74 15.10 -1.56
N ALA A 81 -2.29 15.09 -0.34
CA ALA A 81 -2.09 14.00 0.61
C ALA A 81 -2.68 12.69 0.08
N ASP A 82 -3.94 12.71 -0.36
CA ASP A 82 -4.63 11.52 -0.89
C ASP A 82 -3.87 10.96 -2.11
N ALA A 83 -3.37 11.81 -3.03
CA ALA A 83 -2.58 11.36 -4.18
C ALA A 83 -1.26 10.69 -3.77
N ARG A 84 -0.54 11.28 -2.79
CA ARG A 84 0.73 10.72 -2.29
C ARG A 84 0.53 9.42 -1.52
N TYR A 85 -0.50 9.36 -0.67
CA TYR A 85 -0.80 8.18 0.14
C TYR A 85 -1.51 7.08 -0.66
N ALA A 86 -2.33 7.42 -1.66
CA ALA A 86 -2.89 6.43 -2.58
C ALA A 86 -1.80 5.75 -3.42
N ALA A 87 -0.79 6.50 -3.88
CA ALA A 87 0.38 5.91 -4.53
C ALA A 87 1.15 4.98 -3.57
N ALA A 88 1.28 5.35 -2.30
CA ALA A 88 1.88 4.48 -1.26
C ALA A 88 0.98 3.30 -0.89
N ALA A 89 -0.35 3.47 -0.91
CA ALA A 89 -1.32 2.41 -0.64
C ALA A 89 -1.39 1.37 -1.77
N ASN A 90 -1.04 1.73 -3.00
CA ASN A 90 -0.89 0.77 -4.10
C ASN A 90 0.25 -0.23 -3.84
N TYR A 91 1.25 0.11 -3.02
CA TYR A 91 2.21 -0.86 -2.48
C TYR A 91 1.63 -1.75 -1.37
N ALA A 92 0.49 -1.40 -0.81
CA ALA A 92 -0.11 -2.07 0.34
C ALA A 92 -1.49 -2.68 0.05
N VAL A 93 -1.98 -2.67 -1.19
CA VAL A 93 -3.21 -3.40 -1.52
C VAL A 93 -2.91 -4.89 -1.40
N ALA A 94 -3.22 -5.42 -0.23
CA ALA A 94 -3.23 -6.85 -0.03
C ALA A 94 -4.50 -7.39 -0.69
N SER A 95 -4.35 -8.09 -1.79
CA SER A 95 -5.39 -8.95 -2.33
C SER A 95 -5.14 -10.40 -1.92
N SER A 96 -6.18 -11.16 -1.79
CA SER A 96 -6.09 -12.58 -1.45
C SER A 96 -7.24 -13.33 -2.09
N GLY A 97 -7.03 -14.59 -2.34
CA GLY A 97 -8.04 -15.43 -2.94
C GLY A 97 -7.70 -16.90 -2.82
N SER A 98 -8.55 -17.70 -3.43
CA SER A 98 -8.35 -19.14 -3.58
C SER A 98 -8.75 -19.57 -4.98
N PHE A 99 -8.16 -20.65 -5.44
CA PHE A 99 -8.50 -21.27 -6.71
C PHE A 99 -8.29 -22.78 -6.63
N THR A 100 -8.88 -23.51 -7.55
CA THR A 100 -8.61 -24.94 -7.69
C THR A 100 -7.31 -25.10 -8.47
N MET A 101 -6.30 -25.64 -7.79
CA MET A 101 -5.05 -26.05 -8.42
C MET A 101 -5.16 -27.52 -8.83
N GLU A 102 -4.75 -27.82 -10.04
CA GLU A 102 -4.82 -29.16 -10.62
C GLU A 102 -3.41 -29.70 -10.90
N LEU A 103 -3.21 -30.98 -10.61
CA LEU A 103 -2.09 -31.77 -11.06
C LEU A 103 -2.53 -32.49 -12.34
N ALA A 104 -1.85 -32.28 -13.45
CA ALA A 104 -2.26 -32.77 -14.75
C ALA A 104 -1.08 -33.28 -15.59
N THR A 105 -1.35 -34.09 -16.61
CA THR A 105 -0.34 -34.58 -17.55
C THR A 105 -0.13 -33.70 -18.77
N ASP A 106 -0.93 -32.66 -18.93
CA ASP A 106 -0.80 -31.68 -20.02
C ASP A 106 -1.12 -30.26 -19.58
N THR A 107 -0.90 -29.30 -20.49
CA THR A 107 -1.06 -27.87 -20.27
C THR A 107 -2.46 -27.33 -20.62
N SER A 108 -3.30 -28.09 -21.31
CA SER A 108 -4.45 -27.51 -22.03
C SER A 108 -5.77 -28.28 -21.96
N GLY A 109 -6.00 -29.10 -20.94
CA GLY A 109 -7.32 -29.72 -20.75
C GLY A 109 -7.38 -31.23 -20.79
N GLY A 110 -6.25 -31.91 -20.78
CA GLY A 110 -6.17 -33.36 -20.61
C GLY A 110 -6.46 -33.83 -19.19
N SER A 111 -6.06 -35.03 -18.87
CA SER A 111 -6.45 -35.69 -17.62
C SER A 111 -5.95 -34.94 -16.39
N VAL A 112 -6.89 -34.45 -15.59
CA VAL A 112 -6.63 -33.98 -14.22
C VAL A 112 -6.41 -35.21 -13.35
N LEU A 113 -5.23 -35.35 -12.77
CA LEU A 113 -4.83 -36.45 -11.93
C LEU A 113 -5.27 -36.26 -10.47
N ALA A 114 -5.13 -35.04 -9.99
CA ALA A 114 -5.54 -34.62 -8.65
C ALA A 114 -5.86 -33.12 -8.65
N SER A 115 -6.70 -32.68 -7.72
CA SER A 115 -7.02 -31.29 -7.55
C SER A 115 -7.19 -30.94 -6.07
N GLY A 116 -7.00 -29.65 -5.76
CA GLY A 116 -7.18 -29.13 -4.40
C GLY A 116 -7.23 -27.62 -4.38
N THR A 117 -7.64 -27.05 -3.25
CA THR A 117 -7.72 -25.60 -3.10
C THR A 117 -6.36 -25.01 -2.71
N ALA A 118 -5.86 -24.12 -3.55
CA ALA A 118 -4.73 -23.26 -3.28
C ALA A 118 -5.23 -21.93 -2.73
N TYR A 119 -4.44 -21.30 -1.85
CA TYR A 119 -4.72 -19.99 -1.28
C TYR A 119 -3.56 -19.06 -1.57
N TRP A 120 -3.84 -17.85 -1.93
CA TRP A 120 -2.82 -16.87 -2.20
C TRP A 120 -3.08 -15.53 -1.51
N LYS A 121 -2.00 -14.80 -1.28
CA LYS A 121 -2.00 -13.41 -0.81
C LYS A 121 -0.98 -12.63 -1.64
N ARG A 122 -1.41 -11.49 -2.18
CA ARG A 122 -0.57 -10.55 -2.91
C ARG A 122 -0.43 -9.25 -2.12
N ILE A 123 0.78 -8.73 -2.01
CA ILE A 123 1.09 -7.41 -1.46
C ILE A 123 2.01 -6.72 -2.47
N GLY A 124 1.48 -5.71 -3.16
CA GLY A 124 2.18 -5.12 -4.30
C GLY A 124 2.45 -6.16 -5.37
N ASN A 125 3.71 -6.31 -5.76
CA ASN A 125 4.17 -7.30 -6.74
C ASN A 125 4.65 -8.64 -6.13
N VAL A 126 4.47 -8.84 -4.82
CA VAL A 126 4.86 -10.07 -4.14
C VAL A 126 3.64 -10.94 -3.87
N VAL A 127 3.67 -12.18 -4.35
CA VAL A 127 2.65 -13.20 -4.11
C VAL A 127 3.21 -14.28 -3.20
N THR A 128 2.48 -14.60 -2.16
CA THR A 128 2.66 -15.79 -1.34
C THR A 128 1.56 -16.78 -1.68
N LEU A 129 1.93 -17.94 -2.18
CA LEU A 129 1.01 -19.00 -2.60
C LEU A 129 1.19 -20.23 -1.71
N ARG A 130 0.11 -20.63 -1.05
CA ARG A 130 -0.01 -21.91 -0.34
C ARG A 130 -0.70 -22.91 -1.24
N MET A 131 0.01 -23.93 -1.63
CA MET A 131 -0.52 -24.99 -2.49
C MET A 131 -1.19 -26.09 -1.66
N PRO A 132 -2.15 -26.84 -2.23
CA PRO A 132 -2.64 -28.07 -1.62
C PRO A 132 -1.60 -29.19 -1.75
N ASN A 133 -1.74 -30.23 -0.93
CA ASN A 133 -1.07 -31.48 -1.20
C ASN A 133 -1.74 -32.17 -2.42
N LEU A 134 -0.98 -32.37 -3.48
CA LEU A 134 -1.44 -33.01 -4.70
C LEU A 134 -0.51 -34.16 -5.05
N TYR A 135 -1.05 -35.33 -5.19
CA TYR A 135 -0.34 -36.49 -5.69
C TYR A 135 -1.29 -37.46 -6.39
N ALA A 136 -0.78 -38.17 -7.37
CA ALA A 136 -1.52 -39.16 -8.13
C ALA A 136 -0.57 -40.20 -8.66
N THR A 137 -1.13 -41.32 -9.09
CA THR A 137 -0.40 -42.37 -9.79
C THR A 137 -0.54 -42.18 -11.30
N THR A 138 0.57 -42.07 -12.01
CA THR A 138 0.60 -41.89 -13.45
C THR A 138 1.87 -42.47 -14.05
N THR A 139 1.77 -42.95 -15.29
CA THR A 139 2.93 -43.36 -16.11
C THR A 139 3.56 -42.20 -16.88
N ASP A 140 2.91 -41.04 -16.89
CA ASP A 140 3.40 -39.87 -17.62
C ASP A 140 4.65 -39.28 -16.94
N PRO A 141 5.75 -39.10 -17.65
CA PRO A 141 6.95 -38.47 -17.10
C PRO A 141 6.85 -36.99 -16.92
N THR A 142 5.83 -36.35 -17.50
CA THR A 142 5.65 -34.89 -17.44
C THR A 142 4.39 -34.55 -16.66
N ILE A 143 4.53 -33.69 -15.67
CA ILE A 143 3.43 -33.27 -14.81
C ILE A 143 3.41 -31.76 -14.72
N PHE A 144 2.21 -31.19 -14.71
CA PHE A 144 1.98 -29.76 -14.64
C PHE A 144 1.03 -29.40 -13.48
N LEU A 145 1.23 -28.22 -12.91
CA LEU A 145 0.26 -27.54 -12.06
C LEU A 145 -0.53 -26.56 -12.92
N ARG A 146 -1.85 -26.65 -12.89
CA ARG A 146 -2.77 -25.80 -13.67
C ARG A 146 -3.74 -25.03 -12.79
N GLY A 147 -4.53 -24.15 -13.41
CA GLY A 147 -5.58 -23.39 -12.75
C GLY A 147 -5.12 -22.07 -12.14
N ILE A 148 -3.87 -21.64 -12.41
CA ILE A 148 -3.28 -20.44 -11.79
C ILE A 148 -3.95 -19.19 -12.36
N PRO A 149 -4.60 -18.36 -11.51
CA PRO A 149 -5.27 -17.14 -11.95
C PRO A 149 -4.30 -16.13 -12.56
N ALA A 150 -4.76 -15.37 -13.56
CA ALA A 150 -3.93 -14.39 -14.27
C ALA A 150 -3.34 -13.32 -13.37
N GLU A 151 -4.07 -12.90 -12.32
CA GLU A 151 -3.65 -11.88 -11.37
C GLU A 151 -2.45 -12.26 -10.50
N ILE A 152 -2.14 -13.55 -10.44
CA ILE A 152 -0.98 -14.07 -9.70
C ILE A 152 0.02 -14.81 -10.59
N GLN A 153 -0.13 -14.72 -11.91
CA GLN A 153 0.88 -15.27 -12.82
C GLN A 153 2.13 -14.41 -12.77
N PRO A 154 3.33 -14.99 -12.68
CA PRO A 154 4.55 -14.23 -12.71
C PRO A 154 4.68 -13.47 -14.03
N SER A 155 5.04 -12.20 -13.95
CA SER A 155 5.51 -11.46 -15.10
C SER A 155 7.01 -11.52 -15.10
N LEU A 156 7.53 -12.17 -16.08
CA LEU A 156 8.96 -12.25 -16.33
C LEU A 156 9.25 -11.41 -17.57
N THR A 157 9.72 -10.19 -17.38
CA THR A 157 10.37 -9.44 -18.47
C THR A 157 11.73 -10.05 -18.72
N GLY A 158 11.78 -11.10 -19.50
CA GLY A 158 13.03 -11.78 -19.85
C GLY A 158 12.92 -13.32 -19.84
N THR A 159 13.89 -13.96 -20.41
CA THR A 159 13.97 -15.41 -20.74
C THR A 159 14.10 -16.33 -19.51
N TYR A 160 13.91 -15.87 -18.29
CA TYR A 160 14.18 -16.65 -17.09
C TYR A 160 12.89 -17.15 -16.42
N ALA A 161 12.66 -18.44 -16.50
CA ALA A 161 11.69 -19.12 -15.63
C ALA A 161 12.15 -18.98 -14.17
N GLN A 162 11.24 -18.62 -13.28
CA GLN A 162 11.49 -18.76 -11.84
C GLN A 162 11.36 -20.25 -11.48
N SER A 163 12.26 -20.72 -10.62
CA SER A 163 12.25 -22.09 -10.13
C SER A 163 12.15 -22.10 -8.62
N PHE A 164 11.29 -22.98 -8.09
CA PHE A 164 11.10 -23.16 -6.67
C PHE A 164 11.32 -24.63 -6.31
N MET A 165 12.11 -24.88 -5.28
CA MET A 165 12.29 -26.19 -4.71
C MET A 165 11.26 -26.41 -3.60
N VAL A 166 10.41 -27.40 -3.75
CA VAL A 166 9.37 -27.75 -2.78
C VAL A 166 9.43 -29.24 -2.42
N GLY A 167 8.83 -29.60 -1.31
CA GLY A 167 8.63 -30.99 -0.98
C GLY A 167 7.72 -31.66 -2.01
N GLY A 168 8.05 -32.85 -2.45
CA GLY A 168 7.29 -33.58 -3.42
C GLY A 168 7.39 -35.11 -3.23
N TYR A 169 6.78 -35.84 -4.16
CA TYR A 169 6.78 -37.29 -4.17
C TYR A 169 7.16 -37.79 -5.54
N VAL A 170 8.05 -38.78 -5.54
CA VAL A 170 8.39 -39.58 -6.72
C VAL A 170 8.44 -41.04 -6.27
N ASP A 171 7.71 -41.88 -6.95
CA ASP A 171 7.63 -43.31 -6.64
C ASP A 171 7.23 -43.61 -5.18
N GLY A 172 6.33 -42.78 -4.62
CA GLY A 172 5.90 -42.89 -3.24
C GLY A 172 6.90 -42.40 -2.21
N THR A 173 8.08 -41.97 -2.63
CA THR A 173 9.15 -41.48 -1.74
C THR A 173 9.14 -39.93 -1.70
N ALA A 174 9.18 -39.36 -0.50
CA ALA A 174 9.33 -37.94 -0.32
C ALA A 174 10.69 -37.45 -0.85
N THR A 175 10.67 -36.42 -1.67
CA THR A 175 11.87 -35.83 -2.30
C THR A 175 11.69 -34.33 -2.52
N MET A 176 12.69 -33.69 -3.08
CA MET A 176 12.57 -32.32 -3.56
C MET A 176 12.13 -32.27 -5.01
N VAL A 177 11.15 -31.45 -5.30
CA VAL A 177 10.61 -31.21 -6.64
C VAL A 177 10.82 -29.77 -7.01
N GLU A 178 11.32 -29.53 -8.21
CA GLU A 178 11.43 -28.20 -8.77
C GLU A 178 10.12 -27.82 -9.45
N ILE A 179 9.54 -26.69 -9.08
CA ILE A 179 8.44 -26.06 -9.79
C ILE A 179 9.05 -25.02 -10.73
N ARG A 180 8.89 -25.21 -12.03
CA ARG A 180 9.30 -24.23 -13.04
C ARG A 180 8.11 -23.40 -13.48
N VAL A 181 8.26 -22.09 -13.34
CA VAL A 181 7.25 -21.12 -13.70
C VAL A 181 7.70 -20.40 -14.96
N ALA A 182 6.90 -20.45 -16.01
CA ALA A 182 7.11 -19.70 -17.23
C ALA A 182 6.20 -18.46 -17.26
N GLU A 183 6.67 -17.42 -17.96
CA GLU A 183 5.95 -16.16 -18.12
C GLU A 183 4.60 -16.33 -18.82
N GLY A 184 3.58 -15.64 -18.28
CA GLY A 184 2.27 -15.51 -18.95
C GLY A 184 1.51 -16.80 -19.17
N VAL A 185 1.87 -17.88 -18.48
CA VAL A 185 1.21 -19.18 -18.63
C VAL A 185 0.43 -19.57 -17.38
N ALA A 186 -0.72 -20.18 -17.59
CA ALA A 186 -1.61 -20.66 -16.53
C ALA A 186 -1.20 -22.03 -15.98
N TYR A 187 -0.01 -22.50 -16.29
CA TYR A 187 0.51 -23.79 -15.82
C TYR A 187 1.99 -23.70 -15.44
N TRP A 188 2.41 -24.53 -14.51
CA TRP A 188 3.80 -24.62 -14.05
C TRP A 188 4.29 -26.05 -14.20
N GLY A 189 5.47 -26.24 -14.75
CA GLY A 189 6.08 -27.56 -14.89
C GLY A 189 6.62 -28.08 -13.56
N LEU A 190 6.44 -29.36 -13.30
CA LEU A 190 7.06 -30.05 -12.18
C LEU A 190 8.23 -30.89 -12.69
N ASN A 191 9.39 -30.78 -12.07
CA ASN A 191 10.55 -31.63 -12.33
C ASN A 191 11.09 -32.18 -11.02
N ALA A 192 11.20 -33.47 -10.89
CA ALA A 192 11.93 -34.07 -9.78
C ALA A 192 13.43 -33.99 -10.02
N LEU A 193 14.26 -33.81 -8.96
CA LEU A 193 15.71 -33.83 -9.06
C LEU A 193 16.26 -35.12 -9.70
N ALA A 194 15.58 -36.23 -9.47
CA ALA A 194 15.94 -37.52 -10.06
C ALA A 194 15.18 -37.84 -11.37
N GLY A 195 14.36 -36.90 -11.87
CA GLY A 195 13.42 -37.12 -12.97
C GLY A 195 12.17 -37.91 -12.49
N PHE A 196 11.03 -37.61 -13.11
CA PHE A 196 9.85 -38.49 -12.96
C PHE A 196 10.03 -39.70 -13.90
N GLY A 197 10.26 -40.85 -13.33
CA GLY A 197 10.35 -42.09 -14.12
C GLY A 197 9.05 -42.38 -14.89
N SER A 198 9.12 -43.27 -15.90
CA SER A 198 7.96 -43.71 -16.68
C SER A 198 7.14 -44.82 -16.02
N SER A 199 7.47 -45.18 -14.78
CA SER A 199 6.73 -46.19 -14.04
C SER A 199 5.39 -45.65 -13.51
N ASN A 200 4.42 -46.56 -13.34
CA ASN A 200 3.10 -46.23 -12.77
C ASN A 200 3.20 -46.06 -11.25
N THR A 201 3.70 -44.92 -10.80
CA THR A 201 4.06 -44.65 -9.41
C THR A 201 3.51 -43.31 -8.92
N GLN A 202 3.50 -43.12 -7.64
CA GLN A 202 2.99 -41.89 -7.02
C GLN A 202 3.89 -40.71 -7.34
N LYS A 203 3.31 -39.63 -7.86
CA LYS A 203 3.98 -38.38 -8.22
C LYS A 203 3.17 -37.19 -7.71
N GLY A 204 3.83 -36.13 -7.32
CA GLY A 204 3.13 -34.91 -6.91
C GLY A 204 3.93 -33.99 -5.98
N ILE A 205 3.22 -33.05 -5.42
CA ILE A 205 3.73 -32.09 -4.46
C ILE A 205 3.01 -32.21 -3.11
N GLY A 206 3.71 -32.03 -2.02
CA GLY A 206 3.13 -32.05 -0.69
C GLY A 206 4.13 -32.41 0.39
N PHE A 207 3.67 -32.37 1.62
CA PHE A 207 4.42 -32.79 2.80
C PHE A 207 3.66 -33.89 3.55
N ALA A 208 4.39 -34.77 4.23
CA ALA A 208 3.83 -35.93 4.94
C ALA A 208 2.75 -35.55 6.00
N ALA A 209 2.64 -34.32 6.41
CA ALA A 209 1.68 -33.85 7.42
C ALA A 209 0.43 -33.15 6.84
N ASN A 210 0.03 -33.45 5.61
CA ASN A 210 -1.13 -32.80 4.93
C ASN A 210 -1.02 -31.27 4.78
N VAL A 211 0.17 -30.72 4.88
CA VAL A 211 0.44 -29.30 4.66
C VAL A 211 1.08 -29.17 3.29
N GLY A 212 0.43 -28.47 2.38
CA GLY A 212 0.99 -28.16 1.08
C GLY A 212 2.14 -27.15 1.18
N PRO A 213 3.01 -27.11 0.17
CA PRO A 213 4.14 -26.19 0.13
C PRO A 213 3.68 -24.72 0.02
N VAL A 214 4.51 -23.83 0.53
CA VAL A 214 4.32 -22.38 0.41
C VAL A 214 5.49 -21.83 -0.39
N ILE A 215 5.18 -21.05 -1.43
CA ILE A 215 6.18 -20.33 -2.22
C ILE A 215 5.87 -18.83 -2.23
N THR A 216 6.90 -18.04 -2.41
CA THR A 216 6.77 -16.59 -2.57
C THR A 216 7.53 -16.15 -3.82
N TYR A 217 6.88 -15.34 -4.65
CA TYR A 217 7.44 -14.91 -5.94
C TYR A 217 6.91 -13.54 -6.34
N HIS A 218 7.48 -12.97 -7.40
CA HIS A 218 7.08 -11.68 -7.93
C HIS A 218 6.17 -11.83 -9.15
N VAL A 219 5.19 -10.92 -9.24
CA VAL A 219 4.31 -10.73 -10.39
C VAL A 219 4.53 -9.32 -10.96
N ALA A 220 3.99 -9.04 -12.16
CA ALA A 220 4.00 -7.66 -12.69
C ALA A 220 3.19 -6.71 -11.80
N ASP A 221 3.57 -5.44 -11.82
CA ASP A 221 2.80 -4.34 -11.26
C ASP A 221 1.53 -4.07 -12.06
#